data_d14e69a1547f0b6cd018744022337064
#
_entry.id   d14e69a1547f0b6cd018744022337064
#
_cell.length_a   1.000
_cell.length_b   1.000
_cell.length_c   1.000
_cell.angle_alpha   90.00
_cell.angle_beta   90.00
_cell.angle_gamma   90.00
#
_symmetry.space_group_name_H-M   'P 1'
#
loop_
_entity.id
_entity.type
_entity.pdbx_description
1 polymer ?
#
loop_
_entity_poly.entity_id
_entity_poly.type
_entity_poly.pdbx_seq_one_letter_code
_entity_poly.pdbx_strand_id
1 'polypeptide(L)'
;MKKSKRVFDSSKVTDHHAIIPTGVVPQNLSDAERKVFDLIARRFIGVFLPDCKFSTTTVTGQVDDIDFKATGKEILDPGWRVVRDTKKEVVDDEEKKPDDEERTLPTFVKGETGEHQPTLTEKWTTPPNWYNEASLLRAMETAGKFVEDETLRAAMKENGIGRPSSRASIIETLFKRHYIKRDRKRLVATPTGIELIDLIHEELLKSPELTGIWEKKLRDIEHQKYDATQFIDELKQQVTDIVNEVMHDITNRRVTVLTDAELKKVKSPKAETASKPKTAKAKTNKAKAKQQTLTPD
;
A
#
# COMPACT_ATOMS: atom_id res chain seq x y z
N MET A 1 -31.22 11.39 -7.73
CA MET A 1 -29.92 10.73 -7.94
C MET A 1 -29.80 10.30 -9.38
N LYS A 2 -28.75 10.68 -10.10
CA LYS A 2 -28.50 10.16 -11.45
C LYS A 2 -27.93 8.75 -11.36
N LYS A 3 -28.57 7.76 -12.01
CA LYS A 3 -28.02 6.42 -12.15
C LYS A 3 -26.76 6.49 -13.01
N SER A 4 -25.64 6.12 -12.49
CA SER A 4 -24.36 6.08 -13.19
C SER A 4 -23.86 4.63 -13.25
N LYS A 5 -23.31 4.18 -14.38
CA LYS A 5 -22.68 2.86 -14.52
C LYS A 5 -21.52 2.64 -13.52
N ARG A 6 -20.98 3.70 -12.97
CA ARG A 6 -19.96 3.62 -11.90
C ARG A 6 -20.49 3.01 -10.61
N VAL A 7 -21.80 3.21 -10.33
CA VAL A 7 -22.45 2.80 -9.08
C VAL A 7 -23.41 1.63 -9.31
N PHE A 8 -24.10 1.62 -10.45
CA PHE A 8 -25.13 0.64 -10.78
C PHE A 8 -24.70 -0.13 -12.02
N ASP A 9 -23.94 -1.18 -11.82
CA ASP A 9 -23.45 -2.06 -12.88
C ASP A 9 -23.59 -3.52 -12.45
N SER A 10 -24.70 -4.13 -12.85
CA SER A 10 -24.99 -5.52 -12.51
C SER A 10 -23.99 -6.51 -13.10
N SER A 11 -23.31 -6.15 -14.21
CA SER A 11 -22.30 -7.02 -14.82
C SER A 11 -21.03 -7.18 -13.99
N LYS A 12 -20.82 -6.27 -13.02
CA LYS A 12 -19.68 -6.32 -12.08
C LYS A 12 -20.02 -6.94 -10.72
N VAL A 13 -21.26 -7.34 -10.53
CA VAL A 13 -21.68 -8.06 -9.32
C VAL A 13 -21.55 -9.55 -9.60
N THR A 14 -20.51 -10.16 -9.01
CA THR A 14 -20.26 -11.60 -9.15
C THR A 14 -20.90 -12.40 -8.03
N ASP A 15 -20.38 -12.28 -6.80
CA ASP A 15 -20.86 -13.04 -5.64
C ASP A 15 -21.78 -12.21 -4.73
N HIS A 16 -21.41 -10.96 -4.47
CA HIS A 16 -22.05 -10.08 -3.50
C HIS A 16 -22.21 -8.66 -4.04
N HIS A 17 -23.31 -8.02 -3.66
CA HIS A 17 -23.48 -6.58 -3.86
C HIS A 17 -22.63 -5.79 -2.83
N ALA A 18 -22.53 -4.48 -3.03
CA ALA A 18 -21.87 -3.59 -2.08
C ALA A 18 -22.52 -3.63 -0.69
N ILE A 19 -21.73 -3.38 0.36
CA ILE A 19 -22.26 -3.19 1.71
C ILE A 19 -22.96 -1.83 1.76
N ILE A 20 -24.25 -1.83 2.10
CA ILE A 20 -25.09 -0.64 2.16
C ILE A 20 -25.78 -0.57 3.51
N PRO A 21 -26.06 0.64 4.04
CA PRO A 21 -26.90 0.78 5.23
C PRO A 21 -28.34 0.28 4.95
N THR A 22 -28.91 -0.44 5.90
CA THR A 22 -30.28 -1.00 5.77
C THR A 22 -31.39 0.03 5.98
N GLY A 23 -31.06 1.26 6.40
CA GLY A 23 -32.00 2.30 6.79
C GLY A 23 -32.50 2.20 8.25
N VAL A 24 -32.11 1.15 8.95
CA VAL A 24 -32.38 1.01 10.38
C VAL A 24 -31.38 1.82 11.18
N VAL A 25 -31.82 2.69 12.07
CA VAL A 25 -30.93 3.45 12.95
C VAL A 25 -30.30 2.49 13.96
N PRO A 26 -28.97 2.33 13.98
CA PRO A 26 -28.33 1.43 14.93
C PRO A 26 -28.44 1.97 16.35
N GLN A 27 -28.72 1.08 17.31
CA GLN A 27 -28.82 1.39 18.75
C GLN A 27 -27.72 0.60 19.50
N ASN A 28 -27.23 1.19 20.62
CA ASN A 28 -26.31 0.54 21.55
C ASN A 28 -25.01 0.03 20.92
N LEU A 29 -24.48 0.75 19.95
CA LEU A 29 -23.18 0.43 19.35
C LEU A 29 -22.02 0.73 20.31
N SER A 30 -21.06 -0.17 20.38
CA SER A 30 -19.75 0.13 20.93
C SER A 30 -19.04 1.21 20.10
N ASP A 31 -18.01 1.85 20.65
CA ASP A 31 -17.25 2.88 19.93
C ASP A 31 -16.61 2.36 18.63
N ALA A 32 -16.17 1.10 18.61
CA ALA A 32 -15.61 0.46 17.44
C ALA A 32 -16.65 0.25 16.35
N GLU A 33 -17.81 -0.30 16.71
CA GLU A 33 -18.93 -0.51 15.79
C GLU A 33 -19.46 0.80 15.22
N ARG A 34 -19.56 1.85 16.06
CA ARG A 34 -19.96 3.19 15.62
C ARG A 34 -19.02 3.76 14.57
N LYS A 35 -17.70 3.63 14.77
CA LYS A 35 -16.68 4.09 13.81
C LYS A 35 -16.78 3.34 12.47
N VAL A 36 -16.98 2.02 12.53
CA VAL A 36 -17.13 1.19 11.31
C VAL A 36 -18.42 1.56 10.58
N PHE A 37 -19.54 1.70 11.31
CA PHE A 37 -20.82 2.12 10.71
C PHE A 37 -20.71 3.51 10.06
N ASP A 38 -20.14 4.49 10.76
CA ASP A 38 -19.95 5.85 10.24
C ASP A 38 -19.09 5.86 8.97
N LEU A 39 -18.00 5.09 8.96
CA LEU A 39 -17.12 4.94 7.79
C LEU A 39 -17.89 4.39 6.57
N ILE A 40 -18.70 3.32 6.78
CA ILE A 40 -19.49 2.71 5.71
C ILE A 40 -20.57 3.68 5.23
N ALA A 41 -21.31 4.32 6.15
CA ALA A 41 -22.36 5.26 5.81
C ALA A 41 -21.82 6.48 5.03
N ARG A 42 -20.73 7.07 5.47
CA ARG A 42 -20.05 8.17 4.76
C ARG A 42 -19.57 7.73 3.38
N ARG A 43 -18.98 6.55 3.28
CA ARG A 43 -18.55 6.00 1.99
C ARG A 43 -19.72 5.81 1.04
N PHE A 44 -20.85 5.27 1.53
CA PHE A 44 -22.07 5.08 0.77
C PHE A 44 -22.63 6.42 0.27
N ILE A 45 -22.77 7.42 1.14
CA ILE A 45 -23.26 8.75 0.76
C ILE A 45 -22.31 9.40 -0.26
N GLY A 46 -21.00 9.31 -0.04
CA GLY A 46 -19.98 9.90 -0.91
C GLY A 46 -20.03 9.39 -2.34
N VAL A 47 -20.47 8.14 -2.57
CA VAL A 47 -20.60 7.57 -3.91
C VAL A 47 -21.65 8.29 -4.77
N PHE A 48 -22.65 8.92 -4.16
CA PHE A 48 -23.73 9.64 -4.85
C PHE A 48 -23.49 11.15 -4.96
N LEU A 49 -22.44 11.65 -4.33
CA LEU A 49 -22.07 13.07 -4.42
C LEU A 49 -21.26 13.33 -5.70
N PRO A 50 -21.20 14.59 -6.16
CA PRO A 50 -20.42 14.97 -7.32
C PRO A 50 -18.92 14.73 -7.10
N ASP A 51 -18.17 14.66 -8.18
CA ASP A 51 -16.72 14.52 -8.13
C ASP A 51 -16.06 15.76 -7.51
N CYS A 52 -15.00 15.54 -6.77
CA CYS A 52 -14.15 16.63 -6.27
C CYS A 52 -13.43 17.29 -7.46
N LYS A 53 -13.55 18.62 -7.58
CA LYS A 53 -12.85 19.40 -8.60
C LYS A 53 -11.66 20.09 -7.96
N PHE A 54 -10.51 19.95 -8.56
CA PHE A 54 -9.30 20.61 -8.11
C PHE A 54 -8.52 21.18 -9.30
N SER A 55 -7.75 22.24 -9.04
CA SER A 55 -6.78 22.82 -9.96
C SER A 55 -5.38 22.34 -9.55
N THR A 56 -4.59 21.93 -10.52
CA THR A 56 -3.17 21.64 -10.31
C THR A 56 -2.34 22.66 -11.09
N THR A 57 -1.53 23.42 -10.38
CA THR A 57 -0.61 24.38 -10.98
C THR A 57 0.79 23.80 -10.91
N THR A 58 1.47 23.73 -12.04
CA THR A 58 2.88 23.36 -12.12
C THR A 58 3.66 24.57 -12.61
N VAL A 59 4.62 25.01 -11.83
CA VAL A 59 5.54 26.09 -12.16
C VAL A 59 6.91 25.48 -12.42
N THR A 60 7.49 25.81 -13.56
CA THR A 60 8.88 25.49 -13.88
C THR A 60 9.66 26.77 -13.95
N GLY A 61 10.80 26.81 -13.28
CA GLY A 61 11.73 27.93 -13.28
C GLY A 61 13.14 27.42 -13.57
N GLN A 62 14.00 28.29 -14.04
CA GLN A 62 15.39 27.99 -14.30
C GLN A 62 16.28 29.05 -13.63
N VAL A 63 17.34 28.59 -13.01
CA VAL A 63 18.38 29.45 -12.43
C VAL A 63 19.71 28.91 -12.93
N ASP A 64 20.40 29.72 -13.73
CA ASP A 64 21.52 29.27 -14.54
C ASP A 64 21.12 28.05 -15.41
N ASP A 65 21.80 26.92 -15.28
CA ASP A 65 21.50 25.69 -16.02
C ASP A 65 20.69 24.68 -15.19
N ILE A 66 20.13 25.09 -14.04
CA ILE A 66 19.39 24.23 -13.14
C ILE A 66 17.89 24.49 -13.23
N ASP A 67 17.14 23.45 -13.56
CA ASP A 67 15.67 23.51 -13.61
C ASP A 67 15.05 23.26 -12.22
N PHE A 68 14.07 24.08 -11.86
CA PHE A 68 13.27 23.96 -10.66
C PHE A 68 11.82 23.70 -11.03
N LYS A 69 11.15 22.86 -10.24
CA LYS A 69 9.72 22.57 -10.42
C LYS A 69 8.99 22.67 -9.08
N ALA A 70 7.92 23.43 -9.07
CA ALA A 70 6.97 23.47 -7.97
C ALA A 70 5.59 23.03 -8.45
N THR A 71 4.88 22.27 -7.63
CA THR A 71 3.51 21.83 -7.94
C THR A 71 2.61 22.20 -6.78
N GLY A 72 1.50 22.88 -7.09
CA GLY A 72 0.43 23.19 -6.15
C GLY A 72 -0.87 22.53 -6.54
N LYS A 73 -1.74 22.31 -5.55
CA LYS A 73 -3.06 21.73 -5.71
C LYS A 73 -4.04 22.52 -4.86
N GLU A 74 -5.07 23.05 -5.49
CA GLU A 74 -6.14 23.80 -4.86
C GLU A 74 -7.48 23.11 -5.12
N ILE A 75 -8.29 22.90 -4.08
CA ILE A 75 -9.62 22.32 -4.22
C ILE A 75 -10.61 23.44 -4.55
N LEU A 76 -11.21 23.35 -5.75
CA LEU A 76 -12.22 24.30 -6.21
C LEU A 76 -13.62 23.91 -5.74
N ASP A 77 -13.93 22.61 -5.73
CA ASP A 77 -15.21 22.05 -5.27
C ASP A 77 -14.91 20.74 -4.55
N PRO A 78 -15.18 20.63 -3.25
CA PRO A 78 -14.86 19.44 -2.49
C PRO A 78 -15.67 18.21 -2.91
N GLY A 79 -16.85 18.37 -3.51
CA GLY A 79 -17.69 17.26 -3.98
C GLY A 79 -17.88 16.20 -2.89
N TRP A 80 -17.63 14.92 -3.24
CA TRP A 80 -17.77 13.80 -2.30
C TRP A 80 -16.86 13.88 -1.06
N ARG A 81 -15.84 14.74 -1.07
CA ARG A 81 -14.93 14.88 0.07
C ARG A 81 -15.59 15.56 1.28
N VAL A 82 -16.74 16.23 1.11
CA VAL A 82 -17.48 16.86 2.22
C VAL A 82 -17.93 15.86 3.29
N VAL A 83 -18.09 14.58 2.93
CA VAL A 83 -18.47 13.52 3.87
C VAL A 83 -17.28 12.83 4.53
N ARG A 84 -16.02 13.15 4.10
CA ARG A 84 -14.83 12.70 4.82
C ARG A 84 -14.67 13.52 6.10
N ASP A 85 -14.33 12.85 7.18
CA ASP A 85 -13.92 13.57 8.38
C ASP A 85 -12.67 14.39 8.07
N THR A 86 -12.81 15.72 8.16
CA THR A 86 -11.70 16.65 8.06
C THR A 86 -10.85 16.69 9.32
N LYS A 87 -11.31 16.06 10.42
CA LYS A 87 -10.42 15.76 11.54
C LYS A 87 -9.39 14.80 11.00
N LYS A 88 -8.17 15.31 10.83
CA LYS A 88 -6.99 14.54 10.44
C LYS A 88 -7.07 13.15 11.09
N GLU A 89 -7.60 12.18 10.35
CA GLU A 89 -7.23 10.82 10.64
C GLU A 89 -5.72 10.88 10.56
N VAL A 90 -5.06 10.65 11.66
CA VAL A 90 -3.65 10.33 11.71
C VAL A 90 -3.55 8.95 11.06
N VAL A 91 -3.80 8.92 9.76
CA VAL A 91 -3.31 7.89 8.88
C VAL A 91 -1.82 8.07 8.99
N ASP A 92 -1.13 7.05 9.49
CA ASP A 92 0.32 7.06 9.61
C ASP A 92 0.92 7.76 8.40
N ASP A 93 1.67 8.83 8.64
CA ASP A 93 2.24 9.74 7.63
C ASP A 93 3.15 9.06 6.60
N GLU A 94 3.31 7.74 6.71
CA GLU A 94 4.21 6.94 5.90
C GLU A 94 3.70 6.64 4.48
N GLU A 95 2.38 6.80 4.20
CA GLU A 95 1.83 6.59 2.85
C GLU A 95 1.38 7.88 2.13
N LYS A 96 1.49 9.02 2.76
CA LYS A 96 1.21 10.28 2.07
C LYS A 96 2.29 10.56 1.05
N LYS A 97 1.97 10.32 -0.22
CA LYS A 97 2.76 10.91 -1.30
C LYS A 97 2.70 12.44 -1.13
N PRO A 98 3.82 13.14 -1.31
CA PRO A 98 3.87 14.60 -1.24
C PRO A 98 2.83 15.32 -2.14
N ASP A 99 2.35 14.62 -3.17
CA ASP A 99 1.38 15.11 -4.15
C ASP A 99 -0.07 15.16 -3.64
N ASP A 100 -0.40 14.53 -2.49
CA ASP A 100 -1.75 14.52 -1.94
C ASP A 100 -2.03 15.68 -0.96
N GLU A 101 -1.02 16.45 -0.59
CA GLU A 101 -1.20 17.62 0.25
C GLU A 101 -1.71 18.81 -0.56
N GLU A 102 -2.71 19.50 -0.02
CA GLU A 102 -3.16 20.77 -0.54
C GLU A 102 -2.06 21.82 -0.32
N ARG A 103 -1.37 22.17 -1.38
CA ARG A 103 -0.36 23.25 -1.39
C ARG A 103 -0.83 24.34 -2.33
N THR A 104 -1.27 25.43 -1.77
CA THR A 104 -1.61 26.59 -2.58
C THR A 104 -0.32 27.30 -2.97
N LEU A 105 -0.06 27.43 -4.27
CA LEU A 105 1.00 28.25 -4.79
C LEU A 105 0.51 29.68 -4.97
N PRO A 106 1.37 30.70 -4.82
CA PRO A 106 1.05 32.04 -5.23
C PRO A 106 0.77 32.11 -6.74
N THR A 107 0.16 33.16 -7.18
CA THR A 107 -0.06 33.40 -8.61
C THR A 107 1.26 33.79 -9.27
N PHE A 108 1.68 33.00 -10.26
CA PHE A 108 2.88 33.26 -11.05
C PHE A 108 2.52 33.78 -12.42
N VAL A 109 3.35 34.69 -12.93
CA VAL A 109 3.24 35.22 -14.29
C VAL A 109 4.38 34.64 -15.13
N LYS A 110 4.10 34.26 -16.37
CA LYS A 110 5.14 33.74 -17.27
C LYS A 110 6.24 34.77 -17.51
N GLY A 111 7.49 34.37 -17.24
CA GLY A 111 8.66 35.22 -17.37
C GLY A 111 8.94 36.07 -16.12
N GLU A 112 8.22 35.86 -15.04
CA GLU A 112 8.51 36.49 -13.74
C GLU A 112 9.89 36.08 -13.26
N THR A 113 10.66 37.07 -12.75
CA THR A 113 11.99 36.88 -12.18
C THR A 113 12.00 37.34 -10.74
N GLY A 114 12.82 36.75 -9.90
CA GLY A 114 12.93 37.11 -8.50
C GLY A 114 14.23 36.58 -7.87
N GLU A 115 14.50 37.02 -6.64
CA GLU A 115 15.63 36.49 -5.88
C GLU A 115 15.42 35.04 -5.57
N HIS A 116 16.46 34.22 -5.83
CA HIS A 116 16.46 32.81 -5.53
C HIS A 116 17.50 32.49 -4.44
N GLN A 117 17.01 31.87 -3.34
CA GLN A 117 17.85 31.40 -2.26
C GLN A 117 17.84 29.87 -2.24
N PRO A 118 18.76 29.20 -2.97
CA PRO A 118 18.77 27.76 -3.04
C PRO A 118 19.18 27.14 -1.72
N THR A 119 18.47 26.08 -1.34
CA THR A 119 18.84 25.26 -0.18
C THR A 119 19.14 23.85 -0.63
N LEU A 120 20.38 23.42 -0.47
CA LEU A 120 20.78 22.05 -0.73
C LEU A 120 20.39 21.17 0.47
N THR A 121 19.55 20.19 0.22
CA THR A 121 19.16 19.21 1.23
C THR A 121 19.68 17.82 0.82
N GLU A 122 20.58 17.27 1.59
CA GLU A 122 21.04 15.90 1.42
C GLU A 122 19.94 14.93 1.90
N LYS A 123 19.56 13.99 1.05
CA LYS A 123 18.58 12.96 1.37
C LYS A 123 19.14 11.59 1.03
N TRP A 124 18.83 10.63 1.87
CA TRP A 124 19.19 9.24 1.67
C TRP A 124 17.97 8.44 1.22
N THR A 125 18.21 7.47 0.36
CA THR A 125 17.17 6.47 0.04
C THR A 125 16.84 5.68 1.30
N THR A 126 15.56 5.42 1.50
CA THR A 126 15.07 4.60 2.60
C THR A 126 14.49 3.30 2.05
N PRO A 127 14.64 2.17 2.77
CA PRO A 127 13.99 0.94 2.37
C PRO A 127 12.46 1.12 2.38
N PRO A 128 11.71 0.24 1.69
CA PRO A 128 10.25 0.23 1.77
C PRO A 128 9.78 0.09 3.22
N ASN A 129 8.64 0.71 3.52
CA ASN A 129 8.05 0.61 4.84
C ASN A 129 7.59 -0.83 5.13
N TRP A 130 7.64 -1.21 6.42
CA TRP A 130 7.08 -2.48 6.87
C TRP A 130 5.58 -2.52 6.59
N TYR A 131 5.07 -3.69 6.24
CA TYR A 131 3.63 -3.86 6.12
C TYR A 131 2.94 -3.62 7.45
N ASN A 132 1.77 -3.00 7.39
CA ASN A 132 0.73 -3.06 8.40
C ASN A 132 -0.46 -3.88 7.85
N GLU A 133 -1.49 -4.13 8.65
CA GLU A 133 -2.62 -4.95 8.20
C GLU A 133 -3.32 -4.34 6.98
N ALA A 134 -3.48 -3.01 6.94
CA ALA A 134 -4.12 -2.33 5.82
C ALA A 134 -3.26 -2.41 4.54
N SER A 135 -1.95 -2.18 4.65
CA SER A 135 -1.05 -2.26 3.49
C SER A 135 -0.86 -3.70 3.01
N LEU A 136 -0.89 -4.70 3.91
CA LEU A 136 -0.90 -6.11 3.51
C LEU A 136 -2.18 -6.50 2.77
N LEU A 137 -3.35 -6.10 3.27
CA LEU A 137 -4.63 -6.30 2.57
C LEU A 137 -4.59 -5.68 1.17
N ARG A 138 -4.05 -4.47 1.05
CA ARG A 138 -3.89 -3.80 -0.24
C ARG A 138 -2.90 -4.53 -1.16
N ALA A 139 -1.79 -5.04 -0.61
CA ALA A 139 -0.84 -5.85 -1.38
C ALA A 139 -1.48 -7.14 -1.90
N MET A 140 -2.28 -7.82 -1.08
CA MET A 140 -3.06 -8.99 -1.52
C MET A 140 -4.04 -8.64 -2.63
N GLU A 141 -4.76 -7.52 -2.51
CA GLU A 141 -5.70 -7.03 -3.53
C GLU A 141 -4.99 -6.71 -4.86
N THR A 142 -3.81 -6.14 -4.79
CA THR A 142 -3.06 -5.71 -5.97
C THR A 142 -1.89 -6.63 -6.29
N ALA A 143 -1.94 -7.91 -5.87
CA ALA A 143 -0.84 -8.86 -5.99
C ALA A 143 -0.38 -9.10 -7.43
N GLY A 144 -1.26 -8.92 -8.42
CA GLY A 144 -0.88 -8.97 -9.82
C GLY A 144 0.24 -8.00 -10.22
N LYS A 145 0.51 -6.95 -9.42
CA LYS A 145 1.65 -6.04 -9.68
C LYS A 145 3.01 -6.70 -9.49
N PHE A 146 3.07 -7.79 -8.74
CA PHE A 146 4.29 -8.54 -8.48
C PHE A 146 4.50 -9.69 -9.49
N VAL A 147 3.58 -9.88 -10.43
CA VAL A 147 3.64 -10.90 -11.48
C VAL A 147 4.17 -10.28 -12.75
N GLU A 148 5.20 -10.88 -13.34
CA GLU A 148 5.84 -10.38 -14.56
C GLU A 148 5.01 -10.71 -15.81
N ASP A 149 4.46 -11.92 -15.87
CA ASP A 149 3.62 -12.35 -16.99
C ASP A 149 2.33 -11.52 -17.09
N GLU A 150 2.09 -10.90 -18.25
CA GLU A 150 0.96 -10.00 -18.47
C GLU A 150 -0.39 -10.73 -18.45
N THR A 151 -0.45 -11.98 -18.90
CA THR A 151 -1.69 -12.78 -18.91
C THR A 151 -2.07 -13.20 -17.49
N LEU A 152 -1.11 -13.63 -16.69
CA LEU A 152 -1.31 -13.96 -15.28
C LEU A 152 -1.63 -12.71 -14.46
N ARG A 153 -0.97 -11.60 -14.75
CA ARG A 153 -1.28 -10.28 -14.16
C ARG A 153 -2.72 -9.86 -14.43
N ALA A 154 -3.20 -10.04 -15.67
CA ALA A 154 -4.58 -9.76 -16.04
C ALA A 154 -5.56 -10.69 -15.33
N ALA A 155 -5.23 -11.99 -15.18
CA ALA A 155 -6.04 -12.94 -14.43
C ALA A 155 -6.20 -12.56 -12.95
N MET A 156 -5.15 -12.03 -12.34
CA MET A 156 -5.15 -11.60 -10.93
C MET A 156 -5.73 -10.21 -10.70
N LYS A 157 -5.96 -9.42 -11.75
CA LYS A 157 -6.40 -8.02 -11.62
C LYS A 157 -7.73 -7.85 -10.89
N GLU A 158 -8.62 -8.83 -11.00
CA GLU A 158 -9.95 -8.76 -10.40
C GLU A 158 -9.95 -9.23 -8.95
N ASN A 159 -9.23 -10.30 -8.64
CA ASN A 159 -9.30 -10.96 -7.35
C ASN A 159 -8.05 -10.77 -6.46
N GLY A 160 -6.87 -10.60 -7.06
CA GLY A 160 -5.61 -10.62 -6.31
C GLY A 160 -5.36 -11.96 -5.63
N ILE A 161 -4.77 -11.95 -4.43
CA ILE A 161 -4.62 -13.13 -3.56
C ILE A 161 -5.78 -13.17 -2.58
N GLY A 162 -6.60 -14.20 -2.69
CA GLY A 162 -7.79 -14.40 -1.88
C GLY A 162 -8.92 -13.43 -2.21
N ARG A 163 -10.15 -13.86 -1.99
CA ARG A 163 -11.34 -13.01 -2.13
C ARG A 163 -11.41 -12.00 -0.98
N PRO A 164 -12.07 -10.84 -1.14
CA PRO A 164 -12.22 -9.85 -0.08
C PRO A 164 -12.69 -10.44 1.25
N SER A 165 -13.66 -11.39 1.20
CA SER A 165 -14.20 -12.06 2.38
C SER A 165 -13.23 -12.99 3.10
N SER A 166 -12.21 -13.52 2.41
CA SER A 166 -11.28 -14.50 2.99
C SER A 166 -9.92 -13.89 3.39
N ARG A 167 -9.57 -12.70 2.90
CA ARG A 167 -8.26 -12.08 3.19
C ARG A 167 -7.99 -11.90 4.69
N ALA A 168 -9.00 -11.44 5.44
CA ALA A 168 -8.86 -11.27 6.88
C ALA A 168 -8.54 -12.59 7.59
N SER A 169 -9.25 -13.68 7.24
CA SER A 169 -9.01 -15.02 7.82
C SER A 169 -7.66 -15.60 7.42
N ILE A 170 -7.16 -15.29 6.22
CA ILE A 170 -5.81 -15.67 5.79
C ILE A 170 -4.77 -15.00 6.70
N ILE A 171 -4.87 -13.67 6.89
CA ILE A 171 -3.95 -12.92 7.76
C ILE A 171 -4.01 -13.44 9.20
N GLU A 172 -5.22 -13.68 9.74
CA GLU A 172 -5.37 -14.24 11.09
C GLU A 172 -4.76 -15.66 11.19
N THR A 173 -4.81 -16.44 10.12
CA THR A 173 -4.14 -17.76 10.08
C THR A 173 -2.62 -17.62 10.17
N LEU A 174 -2.02 -16.61 9.50
CA LEU A 174 -0.59 -16.34 9.62
C LEU A 174 -0.20 -15.99 11.07
N PHE A 175 -1.02 -15.21 11.77
CA PHE A 175 -0.81 -14.93 13.19
C PHE A 175 -0.97 -16.18 14.06
N LYS A 176 -2.05 -16.94 13.86
CA LYS A 176 -2.35 -18.16 14.62
C LYS A 176 -1.25 -19.21 14.48
N ARG A 177 -0.61 -19.28 13.33
CA ARG A 177 0.51 -20.19 13.05
C ARG A 177 1.87 -19.61 13.43
N HIS A 178 1.89 -18.41 14.01
CA HIS A 178 3.10 -17.72 14.42
C HIS A 178 4.09 -17.44 13.28
N TYR A 179 3.63 -17.35 12.03
CA TYR A 179 4.48 -17.00 10.90
C TYR A 179 4.81 -15.52 10.87
N ILE A 180 3.87 -14.69 11.33
CA ILE A 180 4.02 -13.25 11.50
C ILE A 180 3.56 -12.84 12.90
N LYS A 181 4.03 -11.68 13.36
CA LYS A 181 3.57 -11.04 14.59
C LYS A 181 3.35 -9.56 14.41
N ARG A 182 2.54 -8.97 15.28
CA ARG A 182 2.38 -7.51 15.39
C ARG A 182 3.51 -6.93 16.24
N ASP A 183 4.21 -5.93 15.70
CA ASP A 183 5.11 -5.07 16.46
C ASP A 183 4.57 -3.64 16.37
N ARG A 184 3.80 -3.22 17.37
CA ARG A 184 2.98 -2.00 17.35
C ARG A 184 2.00 -2.05 16.17
N LYS A 185 2.20 -1.21 15.16
CA LYS A 185 1.38 -1.18 13.93
C LYS A 185 2.00 -1.98 12.77
N ARG A 186 3.25 -2.43 12.91
CA ARG A 186 3.98 -3.15 11.86
C ARG A 186 3.75 -4.65 11.95
N LEU A 187 3.76 -5.30 10.80
CA LEU A 187 3.79 -6.74 10.66
C LEU A 187 5.23 -7.19 10.45
N VAL A 188 5.67 -8.13 11.26
CA VAL A 188 7.04 -8.64 11.23
C VAL A 188 7.00 -10.16 11.10
N ALA A 189 7.79 -10.70 10.16
CA ALA A 189 7.98 -12.14 10.06
C ALA A 189 8.70 -12.68 11.31
N THR A 190 8.29 -13.84 11.75
CA THR A 190 8.95 -14.55 12.88
C THR A 190 10.01 -15.49 12.34
N PRO A 191 10.92 -16.02 13.20
CA PRO A 191 11.81 -17.09 12.80
C PRO A 191 11.08 -18.28 12.16
N THR A 192 9.97 -18.71 12.75
CA THR A 192 9.11 -19.77 12.18
C THR A 192 8.68 -19.48 10.75
N GLY A 193 8.23 -18.24 10.49
CA GLY A 193 7.78 -17.84 9.14
C GLY A 193 8.93 -17.78 8.15
N ILE A 194 10.09 -17.27 8.55
CA ILE A 194 11.29 -17.18 7.70
C ILE A 194 11.80 -18.59 7.36
N GLU A 195 11.99 -19.42 8.38
CA GLU A 195 12.47 -20.81 8.21
C GLU A 195 11.54 -21.64 7.34
N LEU A 196 10.21 -21.43 7.46
CA LEU A 196 9.23 -22.08 6.59
C LEU A 196 9.44 -21.73 5.12
N ILE A 197 9.61 -20.44 4.82
CA ILE A 197 9.84 -19.99 3.44
C ILE A 197 11.17 -20.51 2.90
N ASP A 198 12.21 -20.55 3.75
CA ASP A 198 13.53 -21.08 3.37
C ASP A 198 13.51 -22.60 3.17
N LEU A 199 12.59 -23.31 3.84
CA LEU A 199 12.42 -24.75 3.70
C LEU A 199 11.68 -25.16 2.42
N ILE A 200 10.76 -24.29 1.94
CA ILE A 200 10.01 -24.56 0.71
C ILE A 200 10.94 -24.41 -0.48
N HIS A 201 11.20 -25.48 -1.22
CA HIS A 201 12.03 -25.48 -2.43
C HIS A 201 11.23 -25.09 -3.66
N GLU A 202 9.94 -25.39 -3.72
CA GLU A 202 9.06 -25.02 -4.84
C GLU A 202 8.81 -23.52 -4.89
N GLU A 203 9.47 -22.84 -5.84
CA GLU A 203 9.39 -21.37 -5.98
C GLU A 203 7.98 -20.87 -6.28
N LEU A 204 7.17 -21.67 -7.02
CA LEU A 204 5.79 -21.29 -7.32
C LEU A 204 4.92 -21.16 -6.07
N LEU A 205 5.18 -21.94 -5.02
CA LEU A 205 4.47 -21.83 -3.73
C LEU A 205 4.77 -20.52 -3.01
N LYS A 206 5.92 -19.91 -3.30
CA LYS A 206 6.36 -18.63 -2.70
C LYS A 206 5.97 -17.44 -3.56
N SER A 207 5.46 -17.68 -4.76
CA SER A 207 5.10 -16.65 -5.74
C SER A 207 3.58 -16.45 -5.85
N PRO A 208 3.11 -15.21 -6.06
CA PRO A 208 1.73 -14.97 -6.44
C PRO A 208 1.34 -15.55 -7.81
N GLU A 209 2.33 -15.96 -8.63
CA GLU A 209 2.12 -16.50 -9.98
C GLU A 209 1.28 -17.77 -9.96
N LEU A 210 1.49 -18.66 -8.96
CA LEU A 210 0.69 -19.88 -8.82
C LEU A 210 -0.81 -19.57 -8.73
N THR A 211 -1.16 -18.56 -7.94
CA THR A 211 -2.55 -18.07 -7.86
C THR A 211 -3.03 -17.57 -9.21
N GLY A 212 -2.20 -16.82 -9.94
CA GLY A 212 -2.50 -16.34 -11.28
C GLY A 212 -2.76 -17.47 -12.27
N ILE A 213 -1.94 -18.53 -12.24
CA ILE A 213 -2.09 -19.72 -13.08
C ILE A 213 -3.43 -20.41 -12.80
N TRP A 214 -3.75 -20.61 -11.52
CA TRP A 214 -5.01 -21.28 -11.14
C TRP A 214 -6.24 -20.41 -11.49
N GLU A 215 -6.22 -19.14 -11.21
CA GLU A 215 -7.31 -18.22 -11.57
C GLU A 215 -7.55 -18.18 -13.09
N LYS A 216 -6.48 -18.22 -13.89
CA LYS A 216 -6.58 -18.31 -15.34
C LYS A 216 -7.25 -19.62 -15.77
N LYS A 217 -6.77 -20.76 -15.26
CA LYS A 217 -7.35 -22.08 -15.60
C LYS A 217 -8.81 -22.18 -15.17
N LEU A 218 -9.18 -21.66 -13.98
CA LEU A 218 -10.56 -21.63 -13.52
C LEU A 218 -11.46 -20.80 -14.43
N ARG A 219 -11.00 -19.65 -14.94
CA ARG A 219 -11.73 -18.89 -15.95
C ARG A 219 -11.86 -19.62 -17.27
N ASP A 220 -10.80 -20.30 -17.69
CA ASP A 220 -10.83 -21.08 -18.92
C ASP A 220 -11.83 -22.24 -18.81
N ILE A 221 -11.99 -22.84 -17.61
CA ILE A 221 -13.03 -23.83 -17.31
C ILE A 221 -14.42 -23.19 -17.39
N GLU A 222 -14.64 -22.02 -16.78
CA GLU A 222 -15.90 -21.29 -16.82
C GLU A 222 -16.33 -20.98 -18.27
N HIS A 223 -15.36 -20.66 -19.12
CA HIS A 223 -15.58 -20.39 -20.54
C HIS A 223 -15.55 -21.65 -21.44
N GLN A 224 -15.49 -22.84 -20.84
CA GLN A 224 -15.42 -24.13 -21.58
C GLN A 224 -14.19 -24.27 -22.49
N LYS A 225 -13.09 -23.59 -22.16
CA LYS A 225 -11.82 -23.65 -22.90
C LYS A 225 -10.81 -24.60 -22.28
N TYR A 226 -11.05 -25.07 -21.08
CA TYR A 226 -10.18 -25.97 -20.33
C TYR A 226 -11.03 -27.01 -19.58
N ASP A 227 -10.51 -28.25 -19.45
CA ASP A 227 -11.24 -29.32 -18.79
C ASP A 227 -11.04 -29.29 -17.26
N ALA A 228 -12.14 -29.39 -16.51
CA ALA A 228 -12.10 -29.35 -15.06
C ALA A 228 -11.42 -30.59 -14.45
N THR A 229 -11.57 -31.78 -15.08
CA THR A 229 -10.95 -33.02 -14.63
C THR A 229 -9.44 -32.93 -14.78
N GLN A 230 -8.99 -32.43 -15.93
CA GLN A 230 -7.57 -32.19 -16.19
C GLN A 230 -6.98 -31.23 -15.15
N PHE A 231 -7.68 -30.15 -14.81
CA PHE A 231 -7.21 -29.21 -13.76
C PHE A 231 -7.02 -29.90 -12.41
N ILE A 232 -7.97 -30.74 -12.02
CA ILE A 232 -7.89 -31.49 -10.74
C ILE A 232 -6.75 -32.49 -10.75
N ASP A 233 -6.52 -33.17 -11.86
CA ASP A 233 -5.45 -34.17 -11.97
C ASP A 233 -4.06 -33.50 -11.96
N GLU A 234 -3.90 -32.36 -12.63
CA GLU A 234 -2.67 -31.55 -12.53
C GLU A 234 -2.42 -31.06 -11.10
N LEU A 235 -3.47 -30.60 -10.39
CA LEU A 235 -3.36 -30.18 -9.00
C LEU A 235 -2.93 -31.34 -8.09
N LYS A 236 -3.53 -32.55 -8.27
CA LYS A 236 -3.12 -33.75 -7.52
C LYS A 236 -1.67 -34.11 -7.79
N GLN A 237 -1.25 -34.06 -9.06
CA GLN A 237 0.13 -34.35 -9.44
C GLN A 237 1.08 -33.34 -8.77
N GLN A 238 0.81 -32.04 -8.85
CA GLN A 238 1.62 -31.01 -8.21
C GLN A 238 1.76 -31.22 -6.69
N VAL A 239 0.65 -31.55 -6.00
CA VAL A 239 0.67 -31.85 -4.57
C VAL A 239 1.52 -33.10 -4.29
N THR A 240 1.40 -34.14 -5.12
CA THR A 240 2.17 -35.37 -4.98
C THR A 240 3.68 -35.11 -5.14
N ASP A 241 4.04 -34.33 -6.13
CA ASP A 241 5.45 -33.96 -6.41
C ASP A 241 6.04 -33.17 -5.23
N ILE A 242 5.34 -32.17 -4.72
CA ILE A 242 5.76 -31.38 -3.55
C ILE A 242 5.91 -32.28 -2.30
N VAL A 243 4.95 -33.17 -2.04
CA VAL A 243 5.03 -34.08 -0.90
C VAL A 243 6.22 -35.02 -1.02
N ASN A 244 6.46 -35.58 -2.21
CA ASN A 244 7.59 -36.45 -2.48
C ASN A 244 8.92 -35.70 -2.29
N GLU A 245 9.04 -34.48 -2.77
CA GLU A 245 10.21 -33.61 -2.58
C GLU A 245 10.51 -33.39 -1.10
N VAL A 246 9.49 -32.98 -0.33
CA VAL A 246 9.61 -32.77 1.12
C VAL A 246 9.98 -34.06 1.86
N MET A 247 9.40 -35.19 1.47
CA MET A 247 9.70 -36.52 2.11
C MET A 247 11.12 -37.02 1.80
N HIS A 248 11.68 -36.63 0.65
CA HIS A 248 13.04 -37.04 0.24
C HIS A 248 14.09 -36.00 0.65
N ASP A 249 13.70 -34.89 1.29
CA ASP A 249 14.65 -33.90 1.79
C ASP A 249 15.48 -34.46 2.94
N ILE A 250 16.76 -34.78 2.64
CA ILE A 250 17.74 -35.29 3.60
C ILE A 250 18.41 -34.19 4.43
N THR A 251 18.06 -32.90 4.22
CA THR A 251 18.77 -31.78 4.87
C THR A 251 18.51 -31.68 6.37
N ASN A 252 17.56 -32.44 6.91
CA ASN A 252 17.16 -32.42 8.33
C ASN A 252 16.78 -31.02 8.84
N ARG A 253 16.45 -30.09 7.96
CA ARG A 253 15.97 -28.76 8.33
C ARG A 253 14.63 -28.89 9.05
N ARG A 254 14.47 -28.14 10.12
CA ARG A 254 13.23 -28.12 10.90
C ARG A 254 12.79 -26.68 11.09
N VAL A 255 11.50 -26.45 11.02
CA VAL A 255 10.90 -25.15 11.35
C VAL A 255 10.78 -25.06 12.87
N THR A 256 11.29 -23.98 13.44
CA THR A 256 11.14 -23.66 14.86
C THR A 256 9.66 -23.38 15.17
N VAL A 257 9.02 -24.22 15.96
CA VAL A 257 7.65 -24.01 16.41
C VAL A 257 7.68 -23.16 17.68
N LEU A 258 7.29 -21.89 17.56
CA LEU A 258 7.25 -20.97 18.68
C LEU A 258 5.96 -21.12 19.49
N THR A 259 6.09 -21.11 20.80
CA THR A 259 4.97 -20.94 21.72
C THR A 259 4.61 -19.44 21.87
N ASP A 260 3.40 -19.14 22.35
CA ASP A 260 2.97 -17.75 22.61
C ASP A 260 3.92 -16.99 23.56
N ALA A 261 4.51 -17.70 24.51
CA ALA A 261 5.47 -17.13 25.45
C ALA A 261 6.81 -16.77 24.79
N GLU A 262 7.27 -17.58 23.87
CA GLU A 262 8.49 -17.35 23.09
C GLU A 262 8.28 -16.28 22.02
N LEU A 263 7.11 -16.26 21.38
CA LEU A 263 6.75 -15.23 20.41
C LEU A 263 6.86 -13.81 20.99
N LYS A 264 6.48 -13.63 22.27
CA LYS A 264 6.62 -12.34 22.97
C LYS A 264 8.08 -11.93 23.18
N LYS A 265 9.00 -12.89 23.24
CA LYS A 265 10.45 -12.64 23.44
C LYS A 265 11.20 -12.39 22.12
N VAL A 266 10.61 -12.75 20.97
CA VAL A 266 11.23 -12.52 19.66
C VAL A 266 11.39 -11.02 19.46
N LYS A 267 12.64 -10.56 19.37
CA LYS A 267 12.94 -9.15 19.10
C LYS A 267 12.60 -8.84 17.64
N SER A 268 11.90 -7.76 17.43
CA SER A 268 11.68 -7.25 16.06
C SER A 268 13.01 -6.77 15.48
N PRO A 269 13.27 -7.00 14.18
CA PRO A 269 14.44 -6.44 13.53
C PRO A 269 14.48 -4.93 13.80
N LYS A 270 15.64 -4.43 14.23
CA LYS A 270 15.84 -2.99 14.31
C LYS A 270 15.73 -2.46 12.89
N ALA A 271 14.88 -1.45 12.66
CA ALA A 271 14.97 -0.70 11.44
C ALA A 271 16.44 -0.26 11.32
N GLU A 272 17.12 -0.64 10.27
CA GLU A 272 18.40 -0.04 9.91
C GLU A 272 18.12 1.42 9.57
N THR A 273 18.02 2.24 10.59
CA THR A 273 18.14 3.67 10.43
C THR A 273 19.57 3.87 9.97
N ALA A 274 19.75 4.24 8.70
CA ALA A 274 21.02 4.77 8.24
C ALA A 274 21.49 5.75 9.34
N SER A 275 22.61 5.42 9.96
CA SER A 275 23.16 6.20 11.07
C SER A 275 23.28 7.64 10.56
N LYS A 276 22.47 8.54 11.11
CA LYS A 276 22.63 9.97 10.83
C LYS A 276 24.09 10.30 11.10
N PRO A 277 24.87 10.77 10.12
CA PRO A 277 26.21 11.24 10.41
C PRO A 277 26.07 12.34 11.46
N LYS A 278 26.86 12.25 12.53
CA LYS A 278 26.90 13.29 13.55
C LYS A 278 27.22 14.59 12.84
N THR A 279 26.23 15.51 12.81
CA THR A 279 26.40 16.84 12.24
C THR A 279 27.60 17.49 12.95
N ALA A 280 28.69 17.65 12.22
CA ALA A 280 29.76 18.51 12.63
C ALA A 280 29.19 19.93 12.73
N LYS A 281 29.22 20.52 13.92
CA LYS A 281 28.80 21.91 14.13
C LYS A 281 29.63 22.81 13.22
N ALA A 282 29.01 23.34 12.18
CA ALA A 282 29.60 24.34 11.32
C ALA A 282 29.93 25.58 12.21
N LYS A 283 31.21 25.87 12.35
CA LYS A 283 31.66 27.13 12.93
C LYS A 283 31.28 28.23 11.97
N THR A 284 30.36 29.07 12.36
CA THR A 284 30.01 30.31 11.65
C THR A 284 31.19 31.27 11.75
N ASN A 285 31.99 31.34 10.69
CA ASN A 285 32.94 32.44 10.53
C ASN A 285 32.14 33.69 10.09
N LYS A 286 31.94 34.60 11.04
CA LYS A 286 31.53 35.95 10.73
C LYS A 286 32.66 36.70 9.98
N ALA A 287 32.58 36.72 8.65
CA ALA A 287 33.38 37.65 7.88
C ALA A 287 32.83 39.07 8.05
N LYS A 288 33.63 39.96 8.64
CA LYS A 288 33.34 41.38 8.70
C LYS A 288 33.46 42.00 7.29
N ALA A 289 32.35 42.40 6.72
CA ALA A 289 32.35 43.25 5.53
C ALA A 289 32.90 44.63 5.90
N LYS A 290 34.01 45.01 5.29
CA LYS A 290 34.50 46.41 5.30
C LYS A 290 33.67 47.22 4.30
N GLN A 291 32.93 48.19 4.82
CA GLN A 291 32.36 49.29 4.01
C GLN A 291 33.48 50.13 3.42
N GLN A 292 33.61 50.17 2.13
CA GLN A 292 34.33 51.22 1.41
C GLN A 292 33.33 52.26 0.95
N THR A 293 33.43 53.44 1.56
CA THR A 293 32.77 54.68 1.11
C THR A 293 33.51 55.16 -0.11
N LEU A 294 32.80 55.26 -1.23
CA LEU A 294 33.22 56.02 -2.41
C LEU A 294 32.61 57.44 -2.28
N THR A 295 33.46 58.42 -2.23
CA THR A 295 33.11 59.85 -2.39
C THR A 295 33.05 60.17 -3.89
N PRO A 296 32.12 61.04 -4.31
CA PRO A 296 32.05 61.46 -5.71
C PRO A 296 32.98 62.68 -5.96
N ASP A 297 33.62 62.66 -7.12
CA ASP A 297 34.04 63.87 -7.85
C ASP A 297 33.36 63.95 -9.20
#